data_a6d999eb5ff830f0613ae2512235e943
#
_entry.id   a6d999eb5ff830f0613ae2512235e943
#
_cell.length_a   1.000
_cell.length_b   1.000
_cell.length_c   1.000
_cell.angle_alpha   90.00
_cell.angle_beta   90.00
_cell.angle_gamma   90.00
#
_symmetry.space_group_name_H-M   'P 1'
#
loop_
_entity.id
_entity.type
_entity.pdbx_description
1 polymer ?
#
loop_
_entity_poly.entity_id
_entity_poly.type
_entity_poly.pdbx_seq_one_letter_code
_entity_poly.pdbx_strand_id
1 'polypeptide(L)'
;MITYSFLQHYWWFLVSLLGALLVFLMFVQGANSLVFNLGKTEHERRMVINSTGRKWEITFTTLVTFGGAFFASFPLFYSTSFGGAYWLWMIILFSFVVQAISYEFQNKLGNFLGVKTFQWCLVINGILGPVLLGGAVATFFNGSNFVVDKMNITNSVAPVISHWANYSHGLDALLDIWNVVLGLAVFFLARILGTLYIINNVADETLRTRSRKQLLYNTAAFLLLFLPFLIRTLLKDGFAYDPATGVISMESMKYLYNLLDMWYLAVVLLVGVVLLLFGIVRTVMCNNYIKGIWPAGIGVVLVVLVLLLIAGWNNTAYYPSNVDLQSSLTIANSSSSEFTLTTMSIVSLFIPFVLAYIVYVWYAMDKDKITKEEVKQGDVY
;
A
#
# COMPACT_ATOMS: atom_id res chain seq x y z
N MET A 1 -31.61 -12.99 2.30
CA MET A 1 -30.59 -13.90 2.90
C MET A 1 -29.23 -13.47 2.36
N ILE A 2 -28.26 -13.22 3.21
CA ILE A 2 -26.90 -12.88 2.76
C ILE A 2 -26.28 -14.14 2.16
N THR A 3 -25.82 -14.09 0.90
CA THR A 3 -25.26 -15.24 0.21
C THR A 3 -23.76 -15.34 0.50
N TYR A 4 -23.19 -16.55 0.42
CA TYR A 4 -21.75 -16.76 0.56
C TYR A 4 -20.94 -15.93 -0.45
N SER A 5 -21.39 -15.85 -1.69
CA SER A 5 -20.78 -15.02 -2.72
C SER A 5 -20.76 -13.52 -2.33
N PHE A 6 -21.84 -13.00 -1.73
CA PHE A 6 -21.87 -11.64 -1.22
C PHE A 6 -20.80 -11.41 -0.15
N LEU A 7 -20.64 -12.33 0.81
CA LEU A 7 -19.63 -12.25 1.85
C LEU A 7 -18.21 -12.25 1.27
N GLN A 8 -17.94 -13.06 0.25
CA GLN A 8 -16.66 -13.12 -0.44
C GLN A 8 -16.31 -11.76 -1.10
N HIS A 9 -17.27 -11.16 -1.82
CA HIS A 9 -17.08 -9.85 -2.46
C HIS A 9 -17.00 -8.72 -1.44
N TYR A 10 -17.75 -8.78 -0.35
CA TYR A 10 -17.69 -7.82 0.75
C TYR A 10 -16.31 -7.81 1.41
N TRP A 11 -15.73 -8.98 1.67
CA TRP A 11 -14.40 -9.07 2.25
C TRP A 11 -13.29 -8.66 1.28
N TRP A 12 -13.47 -8.93 -0.02
CA TRP A 12 -12.58 -8.38 -1.03
C TRP A 12 -12.60 -6.86 -1.04
N PHE A 13 -13.79 -6.26 -0.92
CA PHE A 13 -13.91 -4.80 -0.80
C PHE A 13 -13.20 -4.26 0.45
N LEU A 14 -13.41 -4.87 1.63
CA LEU A 14 -12.77 -4.42 2.87
C LEU A 14 -11.25 -4.53 2.83
N VAL A 15 -10.71 -5.64 2.31
CA VAL A 15 -9.27 -5.83 2.15
C VAL A 15 -8.70 -4.83 1.14
N SER A 16 -9.39 -4.59 0.03
CA SER A 16 -9.00 -3.60 -0.97
C SER A 16 -8.99 -2.17 -0.40
N LEU A 17 -10.00 -1.83 0.41
CA LEU A 17 -10.06 -0.54 1.10
C LEU A 17 -8.89 -0.39 2.08
N LEU A 18 -8.58 -1.43 2.84
CA LEU A 18 -7.45 -1.42 3.78
C LEU A 18 -6.10 -1.27 3.06
N GLY A 19 -5.92 -1.95 1.91
CA GLY A 19 -4.76 -1.76 1.04
C GLY A 19 -4.66 -0.34 0.48
N ALA A 20 -5.79 0.25 0.09
CA ALA A 20 -5.85 1.63 -0.38
C ALA A 20 -5.50 2.65 0.73
N LEU A 21 -6.00 2.43 1.95
CA LEU A 21 -5.62 3.22 3.12
C LEU A 21 -4.13 3.09 3.46
N LEU A 22 -3.56 1.88 3.34
CA LEU A 22 -2.13 1.66 3.53
C LEU A 22 -1.30 2.49 2.55
N VAL A 23 -1.67 2.53 1.27
CA VAL A 23 -0.95 3.35 0.27
C VAL A 23 -1.02 4.83 0.63
N PHE A 24 -2.16 5.34 1.10
CA PHE A 24 -2.24 6.71 1.61
C PHE A 24 -1.31 6.94 2.81
N LEU A 25 -1.28 6.02 3.78
CA LEU A 25 -0.46 6.12 4.98
C LEU A 25 1.04 6.04 4.70
N MET A 26 1.47 5.55 3.52
CA MET A 26 2.88 5.57 3.11
C MET A 26 3.45 6.99 2.94
N PHE A 27 2.67 8.05 3.20
CA PHE A 27 3.25 9.40 3.34
C PHE A 27 4.38 9.44 4.38
N VAL A 28 4.33 8.57 5.39
CA VAL A 28 5.41 8.40 6.38
C VAL A 28 6.70 7.96 5.70
N GLN A 29 6.66 6.89 4.91
CA GLN A 29 7.81 6.39 4.15
C GLN A 29 8.30 7.42 3.14
N GLY A 30 7.36 8.07 2.45
CA GLY A 30 7.66 9.11 1.48
C GLY A 30 8.42 10.28 2.11
N ALA A 31 7.97 10.80 3.24
CA ALA A 31 8.66 11.87 3.97
C ALA A 31 10.01 11.40 4.55
N ASN A 32 10.10 10.16 5.06
CA ASN A 32 11.34 9.57 5.52
C ASN A 32 12.41 9.52 4.43
N SER A 33 12.03 9.13 3.21
CA SER A 33 12.95 9.11 2.06
C SER A 33 13.47 10.50 1.70
N LEU A 34 12.82 11.56 2.16
CA LEU A 34 13.13 12.96 1.88
C LEU A 34 13.87 13.67 3.02
N VAL A 35 14.18 13.00 4.14
CA VAL A 35 14.78 13.61 5.34
C VAL A 35 16.00 14.47 4.99
N PHE A 36 16.95 13.97 4.20
CA PHE A 36 18.14 14.72 3.79
C PHE A 36 17.90 15.67 2.61
N ASN A 37 16.84 15.45 1.84
CA ASN A 37 16.47 16.35 0.75
C ASN A 37 15.82 17.63 1.27
N LEU A 38 14.93 17.50 2.25
CA LEU A 38 14.20 18.62 2.86
C LEU A 38 15.01 19.26 3.99
N GLY A 39 15.52 18.45 4.93
CA GLY A 39 16.27 18.89 6.11
C GLY A 39 17.76 19.04 5.83
N LYS A 40 18.23 20.26 5.59
CA LYS A 40 19.67 20.55 5.37
C LYS A 40 20.44 20.68 6.68
N THR A 41 19.78 21.20 7.72
CA THR A 41 20.32 21.27 9.08
C THR A 41 19.79 20.10 9.93
N GLU A 42 20.47 19.79 11.02
CA GLU A 42 20.01 18.76 11.95
C GLU A 42 18.62 19.10 12.52
N HIS A 43 18.42 20.36 12.85
CA HIS A 43 17.14 20.84 13.37
C HIS A 43 15.98 20.69 12.36
N GLU A 44 16.22 20.98 11.09
CA GLU A 44 15.22 20.76 10.04
C GLU A 44 14.91 19.27 9.87
N ARG A 45 15.91 18.38 9.94
CA ARG A 45 15.69 16.92 9.89
C ARG A 45 14.86 16.43 11.07
N ARG A 46 15.15 16.93 12.29
CA ARG A 46 14.33 16.60 13.46
C ARG A 46 12.87 17.03 13.30
N MET A 47 12.59 18.21 12.73
CA MET A 47 11.20 18.62 12.45
C MET A 47 10.49 17.65 11.47
N VAL A 48 11.17 17.21 10.41
CA VAL A 48 10.62 16.23 9.47
C VAL A 48 10.36 14.90 10.16
N ILE A 49 11.33 14.38 10.91
CA ILE A 49 11.24 13.09 11.61
C ILE A 49 10.18 13.13 12.71
N ASN A 50 10.08 14.21 13.50
CA ASN A 50 9.04 14.35 14.50
C ASN A 50 7.64 14.38 13.87
N SER A 51 7.49 15.01 12.70
CA SER A 51 6.21 15.01 11.99
C SER A 51 5.76 13.60 11.59
N THR A 52 6.65 12.78 11.06
CA THR A 52 6.35 11.40 10.65
C THR A 52 6.34 10.43 11.82
N GLY A 53 7.15 10.68 12.84
CA GLY A 53 7.25 9.89 14.07
C GLY A 53 5.93 9.76 14.81
N ARG A 54 5.08 10.79 14.77
CA ARG A 54 3.72 10.73 15.37
C ARG A 54 2.76 9.80 14.60
N LYS A 55 3.12 9.27 13.43
CA LYS A 55 2.21 8.52 12.54
C LYS A 55 2.74 7.16 12.09
N TRP A 56 4.00 6.84 12.31
CA TRP A 56 4.61 5.62 11.79
C TRP A 56 3.93 4.34 12.30
N GLU A 57 3.47 4.34 13.55
CA GLU A 57 2.76 3.20 14.14
C GLU A 57 1.45 2.90 13.41
N ILE A 58 0.69 3.94 13.03
CA ILE A 58 -0.57 3.79 12.30
C ILE A 58 -0.30 3.11 10.95
N THR A 59 0.77 3.51 10.25
CA THR A 59 1.14 2.91 8.97
C THR A 59 1.56 1.44 9.13
N PHE A 60 2.41 1.15 10.10
CA PHE A 60 2.88 -0.21 10.36
C PHE A 60 1.74 -1.13 10.82
N THR A 61 0.91 -0.66 11.74
CA THR A 61 -0.28 -1.40 12.19
C THR A 61 -1.24 -1.67 11.03
N THR A 62 -1.43 -0.72 10.12
CA THR A 62 -2.29 -0.92 8.94
C THR A 62 -1.70 -1.97 8.00
N LEU A 63 -0.37 -2.02 7.81
CA LEU A 63 0.28 -3.09 7.04
C LEU A 63 0.04 -4.47 7.66
N VAL A 64 0.22 -4.59 8.98
CA VAL A 64 -0.02 -5.85 9.71
C VAL A 64 -1.50 -6.25 9.65
N THR A 65 -2.40 -5.28 9.80
CA THR A 65 -3.86 -5.51 9.70
C THR A 65 -4.25 -5.95 8.28
N PHE A 66 -3.63 -5.40 7.24
CA PHE A 66 -3.85 -5.83 5.86
C PHE A 66 -3.47 -7.31 5.66
N GLY A 67 -2.31 -7.73 6.16
CA GLY A 67 -1.91 -9.14 6.16
C GLY A 67 -2.86 -10.02 6.97
N GLY A 68 -3.26 -9.57 8.17
CA GLY A 68 -4.22 -10.29 9.03
C GLY A 68 -5.62 -10.40 8.41
N ALA A 69 -6.09 -9.38 7.71
CA ALA A 69 -7.36 -9.42 6.99
C ALA A 69 -7.32 -10.44 5.83
N PHE A 70 -6.21 -10.50 5.08
CA PHE A 70 -6.01 -11.57 4.09
C PHE A 70 -5.95 -12.95 4.71
N PHE A 71 -5.21 -13.11 5.82
CA PHE A 71 -5.14 -14.39 6.54
C PHE A 71 -6.53 -14.91 6.91
N ALA A 72 -7.39 -14.05 7.43
CA ALA A 72 -8.70 -14.44 7.90
C ALA A 72 -9.72 -14.62 6.76
N SER A 73 -9.72 -13.75 5.74
CA SER A 73 -10.73 -13.77 4.66
C SER A 73 -10.31 -14.60 3.44
N PHE A 74 -9.01 -14.63 3.10
CA PHE A 74 -8.46 -15.35 1.94
C PHE A 74 -7.22 -16.17 2.33
N PRO A 75 -7.37 -17.21 3.17
CA PRO A 75 -6.24 -17.96 3.75
C PRO A 75 -5.34 -18.62 2.69
N LEU A 76 -5.90 -19.05 1.56
CA LEU A 76 -5.10 -19.64 0.49
C LEU A 76 -4.18 -18.59 -0.17
N PHE A 77 -4.64 -17.35 -0.35
CA PHE A 77 -3.76 -16.27 -0.79
C PHE A 77 -2.68 -15.97 0.24
N TYR A 78 -3.06 -15.91 1.52
CA TYR A 78 -2.09 -15.64 2.58
C TYR A 78 -0.97 -16.70 2.59
N SER A 79 -1.33 -17.99 2.53
CA SER A 79 -0.34 -19.07 2.50
C SER A 79 0.51 -19.04 1.23
N THR A 80 -0.07 -18.71 0.08
CA THR A 80 0.63 -18.69 -1.22
C THR A 80 1.53 -17.47 -1.35
N SER A 81 1.04 -16.27 -1.02
CA SER A 81 1.80 -15.03 -1.17
C SER A 81 2.72 -14.78 0.04
N PHE A 82 2.17 -14.66 1.26
CA PHE A 82 2.98 -14.36 2.45
C PHE A 82 3.86 -15.55 2.86
N GLY A 83 3.33 -16.77 2.76
CA GLY A 83 4.08 -17.99 3.04
C GLY A 83 5.01 -18.42 1.89
N GLY A 84 4.56 -18.34 0.64
CA GLY A 84 5.33 -18.75 -0.54
C GLY A 84 6.39 -17.74 -0.97
N ALA A 85 6.01 -16.45 -1.07
CA ALA A 85 6.91 -15.35 -1.39
C ALA A 85 7.59 -14.77 -0.14
N TYR A 86 7.97 -15.61 0.82
CA TYR A 86 8.39 -15.20 2.16
C TYR A 86 9.61 -14.29 2.18
N TRP A 87 10.57 -14.41 1.28
CA TRP A 87 11.73 -13.51 1.24
C TRP A 87 11.34 -12.08 0.95
N LEU A 88 10.43 -11.87 0.00
CA LEU A 88 9.93 -10.54 -0.31
C LEU A 88 9.24 -9.92 0.90
N TRP A 89 8.32 -10.67 1.54
CA TRP A 89 7.60 -10.21 2.71
C TRP A 89 8.48 -10.02 3.95
N MET A 90 9.49 -10.89 4.13
CA MET A 90 10.47 -10.74 5.22
C MET A 90 11.30 -9.47 5.07
N ILE A 91 11.73 -9.11 3.87
CA ILE A 91 12.47 -7.86 3.63
C ILE A 91 11.57 -6.65 3.89
N ILE A 92 10.30 -6.69 3.45
CA ILE A 92 9.32 -5.65 3.76
C ILE A 92 9.19 -5.49 5.28
N LEU A 93 8.86 -6.56 5.99
CA LEU A 93 8.67 -6.55 7.44
C LEU A 93 9.93 -6.05 8.17
N PHE A 94 11.10 -6.56 7.80
CA PHE A 94 12.37 -6.15 8.40
C PHE A 94 12.65 -4.67 8.19
N SER A 95 12.33 -4.11 7.02
CA SER A 95 12.49 -2.68 6.76
C SER A 95 11.62 -1.83 7.69
N PHE A 96 10.40 -2.27 8.00
CA PHE A 96 9.51 -1.57 8.94
C PHE A 96 9.95 -1.74 10.40
N VAL A 97 10.52 -2.89 10.77
CA VAL A 97 11.13 -3.09 12.09
C VAL A 97 12.32 -2.14 12.30
N VAL A 98 13.18 -2.02 11.29
CA VAL A 98 14.31 -1.07 11.31
C VAL A 98 13.82 0.38 11.41
N GLN A 99 12.71 0.72 10.77
CA GLN A 99 12.05 2.02 10.91
C GLN A 99 11.61 2.27 12.37
N ALA A 100 10.94 1.31 12.98
CA ALA A 100 10.48 1.40 14.37
C ALA A 100 11.64 1.67 15.32
N ILE A 101 12.69 0.86 15.23
CA ILE A 101 13.92 1.02 16.01
C ILE A 101 14.52 2.42 15.77
N SER A 102 14.50 2.90 14.53
CA SER A 102 15.10 4.19 14.20
C SER A 102 14.36 5.38 14.82
N TYR A 103 13.03 5.34 14.89
CA TYR A 103 12.27 6.36 15.59
C TYR A 103 12.53 6.34 17.10
N GLU A 104 12.50 5.15 17.71
CA GLU A 104 12.56 5.00 19.15
C GLU A 104 13.96 5.27 19.73
N PHE A 105 15.02 4.89 19.03
CA PHE A 105 16.36 4.85 19.61
C PHE A 105 17.31 5.95 19.13
N GLN A 106 16.97 6.74 18.08
CA GLN A 106 17.88 7.73 17.53
C GLN A 106 18.33 8.80 18.56
N ASN A 107 17.44 9.18 19.50
CA ASN A 107 17.70 10.24 20.49
C ASN A 107 17.92 9.70 21.91
N LYS A 108 18.00 8.37 22.12
CA LYS A 108 18.19 7.77 23.44
C LYS A 108 19.63 7.95 23.92
N LEU A 109 19.79 8.14 25.24
CA LEU A 109 21.10 8.17 25.89
C LEU A 109 21.84 6.84 25.65
N GLY A 110 23.12 6.90 25.32
CA GLY A 110 23.92 5.71 25.01
C GLY A 110 23.82 5.24 23.55
N ASN A 111 23.23 6.03 22.63
CA ASN A 111 23.23 5.73 21.21
C ASN A 111 24.65 5.72 20.64
N PHE A 112 25.25 4.53 20.50
CA PHE A 112 26.60 4.33 19.98
C PHE A 112 26.68 4.37 18.44
N LEU A 113 25.56 4.15 17.74
CA LEU A 113 25.50 4.19 16.28
C LEU A 113 25.40 5.61 15.71
N GLY A 114 24.98 6.55 16.55
CA GLY A 114 24.80 7.95 16.20
C GLY A 114 23.48 8.22 15.43
N VAL A 115 22.95 9.43 15.60
CA VAL A 115 21.67 9.87 15.05
C VAL A 115 21.58 9.72 13.53
N LYS A 116 22.67 10.03 12.79
CA LYS A 116 22.68 9.93 11.33
C LYS A 116 22.45 8.51 10.80
N THR A 117 22.92 7.49 11.50
CA THR A 117 22.72 6.09 11.11
C THR A 117 21.24 5.74 11.12
N PHE A 118 20.53 6.10 12.19
CA PHE A 118 19.09 5.90 12.28
C PHE A 118 18.31 6.72 11.23
N GLN A 119 18.74 7.95 10.94
CA GLN A 119 18.17 8.75 9.86
C GLN A 119 18.34 8.07 8.48
N TRP A 120 19.50 7.44 8.21
CA TRP A 120 19.68 6.63 7.01
C TRP A 120 18.80 5.38 6.99
N CYS A 121 18.62 4.72 8.12
CA CYS A 121 17.68 3.60 8.24
C CYS A 121 16.23 4.02 7.90
N LEU A 122 15.81 5.22 8.35
CA LEU A 122 14.50 5.78 7.95
C LEU A 122 14.42 6.03 6.43
N VAL A 123 15.48 6.54 5.82
CA VAL A 123 15.54 6.75 4.36
C VAL A 123 15.47 5.42 3.61
N ILE A 124 16.20 4.40 4.07
CA ILE A 124 16.19 3.06 3.47
C ILE A 124 14.79 2.46 3.52
N ASN A 125 14.12 2.49 4.69
CA ASN A 125 12.72 2.06 4.80
C ASN A 125 11.81 2.89 3.89
N GLY A 126 12.03 4.21 3.84
CA GLY A 126 11.27 5.13 3.00
C GLY A 126 11.37 4.83 1.50
N ILE A 127 12.39 4.11 1.07
CA ILE A 127 12.56 3.63 -0.31
C ILE A 127 12.05 2.19 -0.44
N LEU A 128 12.60 1.27 0.36
CA LEU A 128 12.32 -0.16 0.25
C LEU A 128 10.85 -0.50 0.51
N GLY A 129 10.24 0.09 1.54
CA GLY A 129 8.85 -0.17 1.89
C GLY A 129 7.90 0.05 0.70
N PRO A 130 7.81 1.26 0.14
CA PRO A 130 6.94 1.54 -0.99
C PRO A 130 7.30 0.76 -2.27
N VAL A 131 8.59 0.62 -2.59
CA VAL A 131 9.02 -0.11 -3.80
C VAL A 131 8.64 -1.58 -3.72
N LEU A 132 8.91 -2.25 -2.61
CA LEU A 132 8.62 -3.66 -2.46
C LEU A 132 7.12 -3.95 -2.34
N LEU A 133 6.37 -3.11 -1.61
CA LEU A 133 4.91 -3.24 -1.51
C LEU A 133 4.25 -2.97 -2.87
N GLY A 134 4.69 -1.96 -3.60
CA GLY A 134 4.19 -1.70 -4.95
C GLY A 134 4.52 -2.84 -5.92
N GLY A 135 5.72 -3.41 -5.84
CA GLY A 135 6.11 -4.59 -6.61
C GLY A 135 5.28 -5.82 -6.26
N ALA A 136 5.00 -6.06 -4.96
CA ALA A 136 4.12 -7.13 -4.51
C ALA A 136 2.68 -6.96 -5.02
N VAL A 137 2.14 -5.74 -5.01
CA VAL A 137 0.79 -5.46 -5.54
C VAL A 137 0.75 -5.58 -7.07
N ALA A 138 1.84 -5.28 -7.78
CA ALA A 138 1.91 -5.46 -9.23
C ALA A 138 1.69 -6.92 -9.66
N THR A 139 2.05 -7.89 -8.81
CA THR A 139 1.82 -9.32 -9.08
C THR A 139 0.34 -9.69 -9.13
N PHE A 140 -0.57 -8.88 -8.60
CA PHE A 140 -2.02 -9.06 -8.77
C PHE A 140 -2.45 -8.92 -10.23
N PHE A 141 -1.67 -8.21 -11.03
CA PHE A 141 -1.92 -8.04 -12.46
C PHE A 141 -0.97 -8.89 -13.32
N ASN A 142 0.29 -8.98 -12.93
CA ASN A 142 1.32 -9.61 -13.74
C ASN A 142 1.53 -11.10 -13.43
N GLY A 143 0.99 -11.57 -12.29
CA GLY A 143 1.15 -12.94 -11.84
C GLY A 143 2.43 -13.20 -11.04
N SER A 144 2.51 -14.42 -10.50
CA SER A 144 3.61 -14.91 -9.66
C SER A 144 3.90 -16.38 -9.96
N ASN A 145 5.07 -16.87 -9.54
CA ASN A 145 5.54 -18.21 -9.87
C ASN A 145 5.20 -19.22 -8.76
N PHE A 146 3.94 -19.62 -8.67
CA PHE A 146 3.47 -20.59 -7.69
C PHE A 146 2.56 -21.65 -8.32
N VAL A 147 2.38 -22.78 -7.61
CA VAL A 147 1.47 -23.85 -7.98
C VAL A 147 0.60 -24.18 -6.78
N VAL A 148 -0.69 -24.44 -7.02
CA VAL A 148 -1.67 -24.85 -6.00
C VAL A 148 -2.23 -26.21 -6.36
N ASP A 149 -1.97 -27.20 -5.50
CA ASP A 149 -2.56 -28.53 -5.57
C ASP A 149 -3.33 -28.82 -4.29
N LYS A 150 -4.64 -28.58 -4.32
CA LYS A 150 -5.52 -28.81 -3.16
C LYS A 150 -5.64 -30.30 -2.80
N MET A 151 -5.41 -31.22 -3.74
CA MET A 151 -5.48 -32.65 -3.48
C MET A 151 -4.29 -33.15 -2.68
N ASN A 152 -3.16 -32.44 -2.69
CA ASN A 152 -1.99 -32.78 -1.90
C ASN A 152 -2.23 -32.74 -0.38
N ILE A 153 -3.34 -32.19 0.09
CA ILE A 153 -3.72 -32.23 1.53
C ILE A 153 -3.84 -33.66 2.06
N THR A 154 -4.07 -34.64 1.19
CA THR A 154 -4.16 -36.07 1.54
C THR A 154 -2.77 -36.73 1.65
N ASN A 155 -1.71 -36.03 1.31
CA ASN A 155 -0.35 -36.53 1.40
C ASN A 155 0.10 -36.56 2.88
N SER A 156 0.30 -37.77 3.42
CA SER A 156 0.67 -37.96 4.82
C SER A 156 2.10 -37.49 5.16
N VAL A 157 2.97 -37.33 4.18
CA VAL A 157 4.37 -36.93 4.37
C VAL A 157 4.56 -35.41 4.28
N ALA A 158 3.95 -34.80 3.27
CA ALA A 158 4.08 -33.36 3.02
C ALA A 158 2.76 -32.78 2.48
N PRO A 159 1.77 -32.47 3.36
CA PRO A 159 0.44 -31.98 2.96
C PRO A 159 0.46 -30.49 2.58
N VAL A 160 1.42 -30.07 1.79
CA VAL A 160 1.55 -28.67 1.33
C VAL A 160 0.71 -28.47 0.08
N ILE A 161 -0.31 -27.62 0.15
CA ILE A 161 -1.26 -27.38 -0.94
C ILE A 161 -0.83 -26.23 -1.87
N SER A 162 0.06 -25.34 -1.44
CA SER A 162 0.63 -24.30 -2.31
C SER A 162 2.14 -24.22 -2.11
N HIS A 163 2.87 -24.09 -3.20
CA HIS A 163 4.31 -23.96 -3.16
C HIS A 163 4.81 -22.99 -4.24
N TRP A 164 5.92 -22.34 -3.95
CA TRP A 164 6.61 -21.48 -4.92
C TRP A 164 7.43 -22.35 -5.87
N ALA A 165 7.33 -22.05 -7.17
CA ALA A 165 7.92 -22.92 -8.21
C ALA A 165 9.44 -22.74 -8.35
N ASN A 166 10.02 -21.69 -7.78
CA ASN A 166 11.46 -21.44 -7.82
C ASN A 166 12.03 -21.12 -6.42
N TYR A 167 13.35 -21.17 -6.31
CA TYR A 167 14.07 -20.95 -5.03
C TYR A 167 14.12 -19.48 -4.59
N SER A 168 13.64 -18.54 -5.42
CA SER A 168 13.67 -17.11 -5.11
C SER A 168 12.63 -16.71 -4.06
N HIS A 169 11.57 -17.51 -3.90
CA HIS A 169 10.48 -17.29 -2.94
C HIS A 169 10.01 -15.82 -2.91
N GLY A 170 9.62 -15.29 -4.08
CA GLY A 170 9.05 -13.96 -4.24
C GLY A 170 10.04 -12.87 -4.68
N LEU A 171 11.35 -13.07 -4.58
CA LEU A 171 12.31 -12.09 -5.09
C LEU A 171 12.30 -11.99 -6.63
N ASP A 172 11.84 -13.03 -7.31
CA ASP A 172 11.61 -13.05 -8.76
C ASP A 172 10.58 -12.01 -9.21
N ALA A 173 9.66 -11.59 -8.35
CA ALA A 173 8.77 -10.47 -8.64
C ALA A 173 9.51 -9.17 -8.98
N LEU A 174 10.72 -8.97 -8.43
CA LEU A 174 11.56 -7.81 -8.69
C LEU A 174 12.34 -7.92 -10.02
N LEU A 175 12.33 -9.07 -10.68
CA LEU A 175 12.93 -9.25 -12.01
C LEU A 175 11.96 -8.85 -13.14
N ASP A 176 10.65 -8.82 -12.87
CA ASP A 176 9.68 -8.28 -13.81
C ASP A 176 9.74 -6.75 -13.80
N ILE A 177 10.05 -6.18 -14.97
CA ILE A 177 10.21 -4.73 -15.12
C ILE A 177 8.94 -3.96 -14.74
N TRP A 178 7.75 -4.51 -15.01
CA TRP A 178 6.50 -3.83 -14.72
C TRP A 178 6.15 -3.86 -13.23
N ASN A 179 6.58 -4.88 -12.50
CA ASN A 179 6.49 -4.91 -11.05
C ASN A 179 7.40 -3.84 -10.43
N VAL A 180 8.61 -3.67 -10.98
CA VAL A 180 9.53 -2.61 -10.55
C VAL A 180 8.98 -1.22 -10.91
N VAL A 181 8.39 -1.06 -12.10
CA VAL A 181 7.77 0.20 -12.53
C VAL A 181 6.65 0.62 -11.58
N LEU A 182 5.74 -0.30 -11.18
CA LEU A 182 4.72 0.02 -10.18
C LEU A 182 5.34 0.28 -8.81
N GLY A 183 6.32 -0.50 -8.40
CA GLY A 183 7.06 -0.28 -7.15
C GLY A 183 7.64 1.13 -7.07
N LEU A 184 8.33 1.58 -8.11
CA LEU A 184 8.86 2.93 -8.21
C LEU A 184 7.75 4.00 -8.30
N ALA A 185 6.65 3.72 -8.99
CA ALA A 185 5.49 4.62 -9.02
C ALA A 185 4.91 4.81 -7.60
N VAL A 186 4.72 3.74 -6.84
CA VAL A 186 4.26 3.80 -5.45
C VAL A 186 5.25 4.57 -4.56
N PHE A 187 6.55 4.39 -4.76
CA PHE A 187 7.57 5.17 -4.07
C PHE A 187 7.44 6.68 -4.35
N PHE A 188 7.30 7.09 -5.60
CA PHE A 188 7.11 8.51 -5.92
C PHE A 188 5.75 9.04 -5.44
N LEU A 189 4.69 8.22 -5.46
CA LEU A 189 3.41 8.56 -4.87
C LEU A 189 3.52 8.78 -3.35
N ALA A 190 4.23 7.90 -2.65
CA ALA A 190 4.50 8.07 -1.23
C ALA A 190 5.24 9.39 -0.95
N ARG A 191 6.23 9.77 -1.80
CA ARG A 191 6.94 11.05 -1.70
C ARG A 191 6.03 12.25 -1.97
N ILE A 192 5.09 12.17 -2.93
CA ILE A 192 4.06 13.19 -3.15
C ILE A 192 3.26 13.39 -1.86
N LEU A 193 2.72 12.30 -1.31
CA LEU A 193 1.93 12.35 -0.08
C LEU A 193 2.78 12.84 1.11
N GLY A 194 4.03 12.41 1.22
CA GLY A 194 4.96 12.84 2.25
C GLY A 194 5.26 14.34 2.19
N THR A 195 5.50 14.90 0.99
CA THR A 195 5.70 16.35 0.83
C THR A 195 4.44 17.15 1.17
N LEU A 196 3.26 16.69 0.77
CA LEU A 196 1.98 17.32 1.12
C LEU A 196 1.74 17.27 2.63
N TYR A 197 2.09 16.16 3.29
CA TYR A 197 1.97 16.01 4.73
C TYR A 197 2.90 16.97 5.49
N ILE A 198 4.17 17.08 5.09
CA ILE A 198 5.13 18.01 5.69
C ILE A 198 4.65 19.46 5.52
N ILE A 199 4.14 19.85 4.35
CA ILE A 199 3.57 21.20 4.12
C ILE A 199 2.41 21.47 5.09
N ASN A 200 1.58 20.46 5.35
CA ASN A 200 0.44 20.59 6.26
C ASN A 200 0.83 20.64 7.72
N ASN A 201 1.81 19.84 8.15
CA ASN A 201 2.08 19.56 9.55
C ASN A 201 3.20 20.43 10.15
N VAL A 202 4.18 20.88 9.34
CA VAL A 202 5.35 21.65 9.81
C VAL A 202 5.17 23.15 9.55
N ALA A 203 5.38 23.97 10.59
CA ALA A 203 5.28 25.42 10.52
C ALA A 203 6.67 26.07 10.25
N ASP A 204 7.33 25.65 9.16
CA ASP A 204 8.59 26.24 8.68
C ASP A 204 8.52 26.54 7.18
N GLU A 205 8.67 27.80 6.80
CA GLU A 205 8.48 28.22 5.41
C GLU A 205 9.61 27.70 4.49
N THR A 206 10.81 27.53 5.01
CA THR A 206 11.94 26.96 4.27
C THR A 206 11.67 25.52 3.88
N LEU A 207 11.18 24.70 4.84
CA LEU A 207 10.78 23.32 4.59
C LEU A 207 9.59 23.24 3.63
N ARG A 208 8.59 24.11 3.78
CA ARG A 208 7.44 24.17 2.88
C ARG A 208 7.85 24.49 1.44
N THR A 209 8.73 25.47 1.24
CA THR A 209 9.22 25.85 -0.09
C THR A 209 9.98 24.71 -0.76
N ARG A 210 10.88 24.03 -0.01
CA ARG A 210 11.59 22.84 -0.52
C ARG A 210 10.63 21.68 -0.80
N SER A 211 9.62 21.48 0.04
CA SER A 211 8.60 20.44 -0.15
C SER A 211 7.78 20.69 -1.43
N ARG A 212 7.36 21.93 -1.72
CA ARG A 212 6.66 22.26 -2.97
C ARG A 212 7.51 21.96 -4.21
N LYS A 213 8.82 22.25 -4.15
CA LYS A 213 9.74 21.91 -5.23
C LYS A 213 9.87 20.39 -5.43
N GLN A 214 9.99 19.64 -4.33
CA GLN A 214 10.01 18.17 -4.36
C GLN A 214 8.69 17.60 -4.86
N LEU A 215 7.56 18.21 -4.52
CA LEU A 215 6.23 17.80 -4.99
C LEU A 215 6.15 17.76 -6.52
N LEU A 216 6.68 18.79 -7.21
CA LEU A 216 6.70 18.83 -8.68
C LEU A 216 7.54 17.70 -9.28
N TYR A 217 8.77 17.50 -8.79
CA TYR A 217 9.65 16.44 -9.30
C TYR A 217 9.05 15.05 -9.09
N ASN A 218 8.52 14.79 -7.89
CA ASN A 218 7.93 13.50 -7.58
C ASN A 218 6.65 13.26 -8.37
N THR A 219 5.84 14.29 -8.64
CA THR A 219 4.64 14.18 -9.48
C THR A 219 5.00 13.83 -10.93
N ALA A 220 6.00 14.50 -11.50
CA ALA A 220 6.45 14.19 -12.87
C ALA A 220 6.97 12.74 -12.96
N ALA A 221 7.80 12.30 -12.01
CA ALA A 221 8.31 10.95 -11.97
C ALA A 221 7.19 9.90 -11.76
N PHE A 222 6.24 10.18 -10.87
CA PHE A 222 5.07 9.32 -10.66
C PHE A 222 4.26 9.14 -11.93
N LEU A 223 3.89 10.22 -12.61
CA LEU A 223 3.11 10.15 -13.85
C LEU A 223 3.85 9.40 -14.96
N LEU A 224 5.16 9.63 -15.09
CA LEU A 224 6.01 8.95 -16.08
C LEU A 224 6.03 7.42 -15.89
N LEU A 225 5.91 6.94 -14.65
CA LEU A 225 5.94 5.51 -14.33
C LEU A 225 4.52 4.91 -14.25
N PHE A 226 3.61 5.60 -13.61
CA PHE A 226 2.27 5.08 -13.35
C PHE A 226 1.39 5.03 -14.60
N LEU A 227 1.43 6.05 -15.46
CA LEU A 227 0.58 6.07 -16.66
C LEU A 227 0.92 4.93 -17.64
N PRO A 228 2.19 4.66 -18.01
CA PRO A 228 2.52 3.50 -18.85
C PRO A 228 2.11 2.17 -18.19
N PHE A 229 2.30 2.02 -16.87
CA PHE A 229 1.86 0.84 -16.15
C PHE A 229 0.33 0.66 -16.25
N LEU A 230 -0.44 1.73 -15.98
CA LEU A 230 -1.90 1.69 -16.03
C LEU A 230 -2.40 1.38 -17.44
N ILE A 231 -1.90 2.08 -18.46
CA ILE A 231 -2.29 1.86 -19.87
C ILE A 231 -2.00 0.41 -20.26
N ARG A 232 -0.80 -0.09 -19.96
CA ARG A 232 -0.46 -1.50 -20.25
C ARG A 232 -1.39 -2.45 -19.51
N THR A 233 -1.68 -2.23 -18.25
CA THR A 233 -2.55 -3.10 -17.45
C THR A 233 -3.96 -3.15 -18.01
N LEU A 234 -4.51 -2.03 -18.46
CA LEU A 234 -5.85 -1.99 -19.05
C LEU A 234 -5.91 -2.66 -20.45
N LEU A 235 -4.82 -2.60 -21.23
CA LEU A 235 -4.79 -3.11 -22.60
C LEU A 235 -4.29 -4.55 -22.72
N LYS A 236 -3.65 -5.09 -21.68
CA LYS A 236 -3.14 -6.47 -21.72
C LYS A 236 -4.25 -7.49 -21.53
N ASP A 237 -3.95 -8.75 -21.91
CA ASP A 237 -4.77 -9.89 -21.57
C ASP A 237 -4.79 -10.09 -20.03
N GLY A 238 -5.94 -10.42 -19.49
CA GLY A 238 -6.14 -10.65 -18.06
C GLY A 238 -6.69 -12.05 -17.79
N PHE A 239 -6.70 -12.41 -16.52
CA PHE A 239 -7.04 -13.75 -16.07
C PHE A 239 -8.52 -13.79 -15.64
N ALA A 240 -9.36 -14.34 -16.52
CA ALA A 240 -10.78 -14.55 -16.25
C ALA A 240 -11.02 -15.97 -15.72
N TYR A 241 -12.10 -16.16 -14.96
CA TYR A 241 -12.56 -17.49 -14.62
C TYR A 241 -14.05 -17.63 -14.91
N ASP A 242 -14.46 -18.85 -15.31
CA ASP A 242 -15.86 -19.19 -15.48
C ASP A 242 -16.47 -19.57 -14.11
N PRO A 243 -17.46 -18.84 -13.59
CA PRO A 243 -18.09 -19.14 -12.30
C PRO A 243 -18.75 -20.51 -12.22
N ALA A 244 -19.18 -21.08 -13.38
CA ALA A 244 -19.88 -22.36 -13.43
C ALA A 244 -18.92 -23.56 -13.35
N THR A 245 -17.76 -23.44 -13.99
CA THR A 245 -16.77 -24.54 -14.09
C THR A 245 -15.54 -24.32 -13.23
N GLY A 246 -15.28 -23.07 -12.82
CA GLY A 246 -14.05 -22.68 -12.12
C GLY A 246 -12.81 -22.62 -13.02
N VAL A 247 -12.95 -22.88 -14.32
CA VAL A 247 -11.82 -22.87 -15.27
C VAL A 247 -11.32 -21.46 -15.49
N ILE A 248 -10.01 -21.30 -15.46
CA ILE A 248 -9.34 -20.02 -15.69
C ILE A 248 -8.84 -19.94 -17.11
N SER A 249 -9.12 -18.82 -17.77
CA SER A 249 -8.75 -18.53 -19.15
C SER A 249 -8.17 -17.12 -19.28
N MET A 250 -7.48 -16.86 -20.39
CA MET A 250 -7.01 -15.52 -20.72
C MET A 250 -8.06 -14.80 -21.55
N GLU A 251 -8.42 -13.59 -21.14
CA GLU A 251 -9.32 -12.69 -21.86
C GLU A 251 -8.59 -11.41 -22.26
N SER A 252 -8.76 -11.01 -23.51
CA SER A 252 -8.15 -9.77 -24.02
C SER A 252 -8.75 -8.55 -23.33
N MET A 253 -7.89 -7.59 -22.93
CA MET A 253 -8.27 -6.34 -22.27
C MET A 253 -9.19 -6.53 -21.03
N LYS A 254 -9.06 -7.63 -20.31
CA LYS A 254 -9.95 -7.99 -19.19
C LYS A 254 -10.14 -6.85 -18.19
N TYR A 255 -9.07 -6.18 -17.79
CA TYR A 255 -9.14 -5.12 -16.78
C TYR A 255 -9.84 -3.85 -17.31
N LEU A 256 -9.73 -3.58 -18.62
CA LEU A 256 -10.48 -2.49 -19.26
C LEU A 256 -11.98 -2.81 -19.29
N TYR A 257 -12.34 -4.02 -19.71
CA TYR A 257 -13.74 -4.46 -19.71
C TYR A 257 -14.31 -4.48 -18.29
N ASN A 258 -13.56 -4.93 -17.28
CA ASN A 258 -13.99 -4.83 -15.89
C ASN A 258 -14.34 -3.39 -15.48
N LEU A 259 -13.55 -2.41 -15.95
CA LEU A 259 -13.82 -1.00 -15.66
C LEU A 259 -15.02 -0.45 -16.42
N LEU A 260 -15.28 -0.92 -17.65
CA LEU A 260 -16.42 -0.51 -18.46
C LEU A 260 -17.71 -1.16 -17.99
N ASP A 261 -17.72 -2.46 -17.68
CA ASP A 261 -18.86 -3.20 -17.18
C ASP A 261 -19.31 -2.66 -15.80
N MET A 262 -18.33 -2.32 -14.96
CA MET A 262 -18.55 -1.66 -13.68
C MET A 262 -18.33 -0.14 -13.78
N TRP A 263 -19.06 0.52 -14.73
CA TRP A 263 -18.89 1.95 -15.07
C TRP A 263 -18.84 2.88 -13.85
N TYR A 264 -19.53 2.54 -12.76
CA TYR A 264 -19.48 3.30 -11.52
C TYR A 264 -18.06 3.34 -10.91
N LEU A 265 -17.26 2.28 -11.10
CA LEU A 265 -15.84 2.28 -10.68
C LEU A 265 -15.01 3.23 -11.55
N ALA A 266 -15.32 3.35 -12.86
CA ALA A 266 -14.66 4.33 -13.71
C ALA A 266 -14.94 5.75 -13.24
N VAL A 267 -16.16 6.06 -12.82
CA VAL A 267 -16.51 7.36 -12.22
C VAL A 267 -15.72 7.61 -10.94
N VAL A 268 -15.65 6.62 -10.03
CA VAL A 268 -14.88 6.71 -8.79
C VAL A 268 -13.39 6.92 -9.08
N LEU A 269 -12.83 6.21 -10.08
CA LEU A 269 -11.46 6.41 -10.53
C LEU A 269 -11.19 7.84 -11.00
N LEU A 270 -12.06 8.39 -11.84
CA LEU A 270 -11.96 9.77 -12.33
C LEU A 270 -12.02 10.78 -11.19
N VAL A 271 -12.98 10.63 -10.28
CA VAL A 271 -13.08 11.49 -9.08
C VAL A 271 -11.78 11.39 -8.26
N GLY A 272 -11.24 10.19 -8.05
CA GLY A 272 -9.99 9.98 -7.33
C GLY A 272 -8.82 10.71 -8.00
N VAL A 273 -8.67 10.59 -9.32
CA VAL A 273 -7.61 11.28 -10.09
C VAL A 273 -7.78 12.80 -9.98
N VAL A 274 -8.99 13.33 -10.13
CA VAL A 274 -9.27 14.79 -10.02
C VAL A 274 -8.91 15.30 -8.63
N LEU A 275 -9.28 14.58 -7.56
CA LEU A 275 -8.96 14.96 -6.19
C LEU A 275 -7.45 14.94 -5.92
N LEU A 276 -6.74 13.92 -6.40
CA LEU A 276 -5.27 13.83 -6.29
C LEU A 276 -4.60 15.02 -6.97
N LEU A 277 -4.96 15.28 -8.23
CA LEU A 277 -4.39 16.39 -9.01
C LEU A 277 -4.77 17.75 -8.41
N PHE A 278 -6.01 17.92 -7.93
CA PHE A 278 -6.44 19.14 -7.24
C PHE A 278 -5.57 19.42 -6.01
N GLY A 279 -5.33 18.40 -5.16
CA GLY A 279 -4.48 18.54 -3.98
C GLY A 279 -3.06 18.98 -4.33
N ILE A 280 -2.47 18.38 -5.37
CA ILE A 280 -1.12 18.69 -5.86
C ILE A 280 -1.06 20.11 -6.46
N VAL A 281 -1.89 20.37 -7.48
CA VAL A 281 -1.85 21.62 -8.26
C VAL A 281 -2.11 22.82 -7.36
N ARG A 282 -3.16 22.76 -6.53
CA ARG A 282 -3.50 23.86 -5.63
C ARG A 282 -2.39 24.14 -4.60
N THR A 283 -1.72 23.10 -4.09
CA THR A 283 -0.59 23.26 -3.16
C THR A 283 0.62 23.91 -3.83
N VAL A 284 0.86 23.60 -5.12
CA VAL A 284 1.96 24.20 -5.89
C VAL A 284 1.67 25.65 -6.25
N MET A 285 0.44 25.95 -6.71
CA MET A 285 0.07 27.27 -7.20
C MET A 285 -0.20 28.30 -6.10
N CYS A 286 -0.69 27.83 -4.92
CA CYS A 286 -1.10 28.73 -3.82
C CYS A 286 -0.20 28.51 -2.60
N ASN A 287 0.73 29.44 -2.34
CA ASN A 287 1.65 29.35 -1.20
C ASN A 287 0.94 29.26 0.16
N ASN A 288 -0.23 29.89 0.31
CA ASN A 288 -1.01 29.85 1.55
C ASN A 288 -1.83 28.57 1.71
N TYR A 289 -1.93 27.73 0.67
CA TYR A 289 -2.70 26.49 0.75
C TYR A 289 -1.83 25.35 1.27
N ILE A 290 -2.12 24.88 2.47
CA ILE A 290 -1.36 23.83 3.17
C ILE A 290 -2.12 22.50 3.30
N LYS A 291 -3.42 22.46 2.99
CA LYS A 291 -4.31 21.32 3.22
C LYS A 291 -4.38 20.32 2.05
N GLY A 292 -3.43 20.36 1.12
CA GLY A 292 -3.43 19.53 -0.08
C GLY A 292 -3.36 18.02 0.16
N ILE A 293 -2.85 17.60 1.32
CA ILE A 293 -2.79 16.19 1.70
C ILE A 293 -4.18 15.53 1.77
N TRP A 294 -5.22 16.26 2.19
CA TRP A 294 -6.54 15.69 2.37
C TRP A 294 -7.24 15.32 1.05
N PRO A 295 -7.42 16.25 0.08
CA PRO A 295 -7.97 15.87 -1.21
C PRO A 295 -7.08 14.87 -1.95
N ALA A 296 -5.75 15.01 -1.90
CA ALA A 296 -4.84 14.08 -2.53
C ALA A 296 -4.92 12.68 -1.89
N GLY A 297 -5.02 12.60 -0.57
CA GLY A 297 -5.13 11.34 0.16
C GLY A 297 -6.43 10.60 -0.17
N ILE A 298 -7.57 11.31 -0.14
CA ILE A 298 -8.86 10.73 -0.56
C ILE A 298 -8.76 10.25 -2.02
N GLY A 299 -8.16 11.07 -2.90
CA GLY A 299 -7.96 10.71 -4.29
C GLY A 299 -7.15 9.42 -4.46
N VAL A 300 -6.04 9.28 -3.73
CA VAL A 300 -5.22 8.05 -3.75
C VAL A 300 -6.01 6.84 -3.27
N VAL A 301 -6.75 6.98 -2.16
CA VAL A 301 -7.58 5.88 -1.64
C VAL A 301 -8.59 5.41 -2.69
N LEU A 302 -9.28 6.33 -3.36
CA LEU A 302 -10.25 5.99 -4.40
C LEU A 302 -9.59 5.30 -5.61
N VAL A 303 -8.47 5.83 -6.10
CA VAL A 303 -7.76 5.25 -7.25
C VAL A 303 -7.26 3.83 -6.93
N VAL A 304 -6.58 3.65 -5.79
CA VAL A 304 -6.03 2.35 -5.41
C VAL A 304 -7.14 1.34 -5.13
N LEU A 305 -8.22 1.76 -4.47
CA LEU A 305 -9.39 0.91 -4.23
C LEU A 305 -9.95 0.37 -5.55
N VAL A 306 -10.17 1.26 -6.54
CA VAL A 306 -10.70 0.82 -7.85
C VAL A 306 -9.75 -0.16 -8.53
N LEU A 307 -8.43 0.09 -8.51
CA LEU A 307 -7.45 -0.82 -9.10
C LEU A 307 -7.49 -2.21 -8.45
N LEU A 308 -7.62 -2.31 -7.13
CA LEU A 308 -7.74 -3.58 -6.44
C LEU A 308 -9.09 -4.25 -6.70
N LEU A 309 -10.17 -3.48 -6.83
CA LEU A 309 -11.50 -4.03 -7.15
C LEU A 309 -11.54 -4.62 -8.56
N ILE A 310 -11.01 -3.95 -9.58
CA ILE A 310 -10.96 -4.50 -10.95
C ILE A 310 -10.04 -5.71 -11.08
N ALA A 311 -9.07 -5.89 -10.17
CA ALA A 311 -8.21 -7.06 -10.14
C ALA A 311 -8.93 -8.34 -9.70
N GLY A 312 -9.99 -8.24 -8.86
CA GLY A 312 -10.67 -9.41 -8.30
C GLY A 312 -12.15 -9.53 -8.63
N TRP A 313 -12.83 -8.43 -8.94
CA TRP A 313 -14.26 -8.45 -9.30
C TRP A 313 -14.47 -8.82 -10.77
N ASN A 314 -15.75 -9.03 -11.14
CA ASN A 314 -16.16 -9.39 -12.51
C ASN A 314 -15.46 -10.66 -13.03
N ASN A 315 -15.51 -11.73 -12.23
CA ASN A 315 -14.93 -13.03 -12.60
C ASN A 315 -13.45 -12.97 -13.02
N THR A 316 -12.65 -12.28 -12.21
CA THR A 316 -11.23 -12.10 -12.47
C THR A 316 -10.41 -12.83 -11.40
N ALA A 317 -9.34 -13.53 -11.81
CA ALA A 317 -8.37 -14.11 -10.90
C ALA A 317 -7.41 -13.02 -10.41
N TYR A 318 -7.54 -12.65 -9.14
CA TYR A 318 -6.78 -11.53 -8.58
C TYR A 318 -5.31 -11.83 -8.26
N TYR A 319 -4.94 -13.10 -8.16
CA TYR A 319 -3.55 -13.51 -7.97
C TYR A 319 -3.21 -14.62 -8.95
N PRO A 320 -2.74 -14.25 -10.15
CA PRO A 320 -2.49 -15.19 -11.22
C PRO A 320 -1.21 -16.01 -10.99
N SER A 321 -1.23 -17.27 -11.42
CA SER A 321 -0.03 -18.10 -11.55
C SER A 321 0.52 -18.05 -12.97
N ASN A 322 1.82 -17.77 -13.09
CA ASN A 322 2.55 -17.80 -14.37
C ASN A 322 3.07 -19.19 -14.70
N VAL A 323 2.98 -20.15 -13.77
CA VAL A 323 3.47 -21.53 -13.96
C VAL A 323 2.34 -22.45 -14.37
N ASP A 324 1.22 -22.37 -13.66
CA ASP A 324 0.02 -23.14 -13.94
C ASP A 324 -1.21 -22.23 -13.86
N LEU A 325 -1.84 -22.00 -15.00
CA LEU A 325 -2.98 -21.09 -15.12
C LEU A 325 -4.12 -21.47 -14.15
N GLN A 326 -4.38 -22.77 -13.97
CA GLN A 326 -5.47 -23.25 -13.10
C GLN A 326 -5.16 -23.09 -11.61
N SER A 327 -3.92 -22.90 -11.24
CA SER A 327 -3.51 -22.57 -9.88
C SER A 327 -3.78 -21.12 -9.48
N SER A 328 -4.21 -20.26 -10.40
CA SER A 328 -4.50 -18.85 -10.13
C SER A 328 -5.62 -18.70 -9.10
N LEU A 329 -5.49 -17.69 -8.22
CA LEU A 329 -6.42 -17.47 -7.13
C LEU A 329 -7.52 -16.49 -7.52
N THR A 330 -8.74 -16.90 -7.27
CA THR A 330 -9.96 -16.10 -7.41
C THR A 330 -10.57 -15.82 -6.03
N ILE A 331 -11.47 -14.85 -5.95
CA ILE A 331 -12.24 -14.60 -4.72
C ILE A 331 -12.97 -15.87 -4.27
N ALA A 332 -13.52 -16.64 -5.22
CA ALA A 332 -14.29 -17.84 -4.93
C ALA A 332 -13.44 -19.01 -4.42
N ASN A 333 -12.24 -19.24 -5.03
CA ASN A 333 -11.44 -20.43 -4.73
C ASN A 333 -10.47 -20.26 -3.55
N SER A 334 -10.24 -19.03 -3.09
CA SER A 334 -9.25 -18.70 -2.06
C SER A 334 -9.85 -18.20 -0.75
N SER A 335 -11.15 -17.91 -0.70
CA SER A 335 -11.82 -17.37 0.49
C SER A 335 -11.97 -18.41 1.61
N SER A 336 -12.11 -17.90 2.83
CA SER A 336 -12.43 -18.68 4.02
C SER A 336 -13.86 -19.24 3.95
N SER A 337 -14.22 -20.10 4.91
CA SER A 337 -15.57 -20.69 5.00
C SER A 337 -16.66 -19.62 5.20
N GLU A 338 -17.89 -19.94 4.81
CA GLU A 338 -19.06 -19.09 5.00
C GLU A 338 -19.26 -18.72 6.48
N PHE A 339 -19.05 -19.67 7.38
CA PHE A 339 -19.12 -19.43 8.83
C PHE A 339 -18.09 -18.38 9.27
N THR A 340 -16.84 -18.51 8.84
CA THR A 340 -15.78 -17.56 9.20
C THR A 340 -16.08 -16.17 8.66
N LEU A 341 -16.45 -16.06 7.37
CA LEU A 341 -16.76 -14.78 6.76
C LEU A 341 -17.97 -14.11 7.40
N THR A 342 -19.00 -14.88 7.79
CA THR A 342 -20.18 -14.36 8.50
C THR A 342 -19.79 -13.81 9.87
N THR A 343 -19.05 -14.57 10.67
CA THR A 343 -18.61 -14.15 12.00
C THR A 343 -17.75 -12.88 11.92
N MET A 344 -16.81 -12.85 11.00
CA MET A 344 -15.96 -11.68 10.76
C MET A 344 -16.78 -10.47 10.28
N SER A 345 -17.82 -10.68 9.47
CA SER A 345 -18.68 -9.59 9.01
C SER A 345 -19.46 -8.95 10.15
N ILE A 346 -19.87 -9.72 11.16
CA ILE A 346 -20.47 -9.16 12.39
C ILE A 346 -19.42 -8.29 13.12
N VAL A 347 -18.19 -8.77 13.25
CA VAL A 347 -17.11 -8.01 13.89
C VAL A 347 -16.76 -6.74 13.09
N SER A 348 -16.86 -6.78 11.77
CA SER A 348 -16.57 -5.62 10.91
C SER A 348 -17.50 -4.42 11.16
N LEU A 349 -18.66 -4.60 11.81
CA LEU A 349 -19.55 -3.52 12.25
C LEU A 349 -18.87 -2.58 13.27
N PHE A 350 -17.80 -3.02 13.92
CA PHE A 350 -17.00 -2.17 14.81
C PHE A 350 -15.95 -1.33 14.08
N ILE A 351 -15.65 -1.59 12.79
CA ILE A 351 -14.68 -0.83 12.00
C ILE A 351 -14.97 0.67 11.99
N PRO A 352 -16.22 1.16 11.81
CA PRO A 352 -16.50 2.60 11.86
C PRO A 352 -16.12 3.26 13.19
N PHE A 353 -16.28 2.57 14.32
CA PHE A 353 -15.90 3.10 15.64
C PHE A 353 -14.38 3.21 15.76
N VAL A 354 -13.63 2.21 15.27
CA VAL A 354 -12.17 2.23 15.24
C VAL A 354 -11.68 3.36 14.33
N LEU A 355 -12.26 3.52 13.15
CA LEU A 355 -11.92 4.61 12.23
C LEU A 355 -12.21 5.98 12.85
N ALA A 356 -13.35 6.15 13.51
CA ALA A 356 -13.68 7.40 14.20
C ALA A 356 -12.65 7.70 15.30
N TYR A 357 -12.22 6.69 16.07
CA TYR A 357 -11.17 6.85 17.05
C TYR A 357 -9.81 7.24 16.42
N ILE A 358 -9.41 6.59 15.35
CA ILE A 358 -8.18 6.93 14.61
C ILE A 358 -8.23 8.37 14.08
N VAL A 359 -9.36 8.81 13.51
CA VAL A 359 -9.55 10.18 13.03
C VAL A 359 -9.45 11.18 14.18
N TYR A 360 -10.07 10.87 15.33
CA TYR A 360 -9.98 11.70 16.52
C TYR A 360 -8.53 11.84 17.02
N VAL A 361 -7.82 10.72 17.16
CA VAL A 361 -6.40 10.71 17.59
C VAL A 361 -5.53 11.47 16.58
N TRP A 362 -5.75 11.27 15.30
CA TRP A 362 -5.03 12.01 14.27
C TRP A 362 -5.25 13.52 14.38
N TYR A 363 -6.52 13.93 14.54
CA TYR A 363 -6.85 15.34 14.74
C TYR A 363 -6.18 15.92 15.98
N ALA A 364 -6.19 15.19 17.10
CA ALA A 364 -5.55 15.61 18.34
C ALA A 364 -4.04 15.78 18.18
N MET A 365 -3.37 14.87 17.46
CA MET A 365 -1.93 14.94 17.20
C MET A 365 -1.52 16.08 16.26
N ASP A 366 -2.38 16.45 15.31
CA ASP A 366 -2.07 17.45 14.28
C ASP A 366 -2.68 18.84 14.56
N LYS A 367 -3.37 18.98 15.69
CA LYS A 367 -3.98 20.25 16.13
C LYS A 367 -2.91 21.34 16.21
N ASP A 368 -1.79 21.04 16.83
CA ASP A 368 -0.66 21.94 16.93
C ASP A 368 0.41 21.58 15.90
N LYS A 369 0.85 22.57 15.13
CA LYS A 369 1.88 22.41 14.10
C LYS A 369 3.24 22.32 14.73
N ILE A 370 4.11 21.50 14.13
CA ILE A 370 5.49 21.35 14.59
C ILE A 370 6.26 22.65 14.35
N THR A 371 6.81 23.23 15.41
CA THR A 371 7.59 24.46 15.38
C THR A 371 9.06 24.21 15.76
N LYS A 372 9.90 25.23 15.51
CA LYS A 372 11.33 25.20 15.90
C LYS A 372 11.50 25.15 17.43
N GLU A 373 10.61 25.81 18.15
CA GLU A 373 10.60 25.88 19.62
C GLU A 373 10.30 24.52 20.24
N GLU A 374 9.31 23.79 19.72
CA GLU A 374 8.94 22.46 20.18
C GLU A 374 10.11 21.48 20.07
N VAL A 375 10.81 21.48 18.94
CA VAL A 375 11.96 20.57 18.72
C VAL A 375 13.16 20.89 19.62
N LYS A 376 13.30 22.13 20.13
CA LYS A 376 14.34 22.50 21.08
C LYS A 376 14.06 22.04 22.50
N GLN A 377 12.81 21.85 22.88
CA GLN A 377 12.40 21.46 24.25
C GLN A 377 12.64 19.98 24.58
N GLY A 378 12.99 19.14 23.60
CA GLY A 378 13.54 17.80 23.86
C GLY A 378 12.52 16.65 23.96
N ASP A 379 11.21 16.90 24.01
CA ASP A 379 10.15 15.87 24.07
C ASP A 379 9.68 15.43 22.66
N VAL A 380 10.63 15.10 21.77
CA VAL A 380 10.36 14.77 20.37
C VAL A 380 11.14 13.54 19.92
N TYR A 381 10.61 12.83 18.92
CA TYR A 381 11.28 11.71 18.24
C TYR A 381 12.67 12.07 17.71
#